data_d97a8050c6fc5e7e823beb3c2a3c54b5
#
_entry.id   d97a8050c6fc5e7e823beb3c2a3c54b5
#
_cell.length_a   1.000
_cell.length_b   1.000
_cell.length_c   1.000
_cell.angle_alpha   90.00
_cell.angle_beta   90.00
_cell.angle_gamma   90.00
#
_symmetry.space_group_name_H-M   'P 1'
#
loop_
_entity.id
_entity.type
_entity.pdbx_description
1 polymer ?
#
loop_
_entity_poly.entity_id
_entity_poly.type
_entity_poly.pdbx_seq_one_letter_code
_entity_poly.pdbx_strand_id
1 'polypeptide(L)'
;MRCSLLLLALSLSLPAAAQTAKDLNTEGFRLYQAGKYPEALEKFQAATKKDPKHALAQYNVAATLGVLRKQGKVCEYEAYPSTIIEYLTASVRLDPNRLKRAKEDPDLDPIRETVGWQRLLGRSPTRAADVPEILRKVKWYGPGVGVYGTLVKLRFEDRGKVVMTKKTPQDEGAPKEEEISGTYSVKGRTVEVKLTGQKPDTGSISAEGVLTFKALGSFYDFPSECEA
;
A
#
# COMPACT_ATOMS: atom_id res chain seq x y z
N MET A 1 -36.50 71.07 -9.52
CA MET A 1 -35.32 70.35 -10.06
C MET A 1 -34.68 69.59 -8.88
N ARG A 2 -34.89 68.27 -8.81
CA ARG A 2 -34.29 67.37 -7.81
C ARG A 2 -33.17 66.59 -8.47
N CYS A 3 -31.94 66.89 -8.09
CA CYS A 3 -30.75 66.22 -8.57
C CYS A 3 -30.50 64.96 -7.69
N SER A 4 -30.76 63.74 -8.21
CA SER A 4 -30.45 62.48 -7.55
C SER A 4 -28.98 62.13 -7.86
N LEU A 5 -28.12 62.18 -6.85
CA LEU A 5 -26.76 61.61 -6.95
C LEU A 5 -26.84 60.08 -6.86
N LEU A 6 -26.55 59.38 -7.93
CA LEU A 6 -26.29 57.95 -7.93
C LEU A 6 -24.85 57.75 -7.42
N LEU A 7 -24.72 57.20 -6.20
CA LEU A 7 -23.45 56.67 -5.68
C LEU A 7 -23.18 55.29 -6.31
N LEU A 8 -22.23 55.24 -7.24
CA LEU A 8 -21.73 54.01 -7.82
C LEU A 8 -20.74 53.38 -6.82
N ALA A 9 -21.20 52.33 -6.09
CA ALA A 9 -20.36 51.55 -5.20
C ALA A 9 -19.45 50.64 -6.04
N LEU A 10 -18.19 51.01 -6.19
CA LEU A 10 -17.15 50.20 -6.81
C LEU A 10 -16.74 49.10 -5.82
N SER A 11 -17.28 47.92 -5.95
CA SER A 11 -16.84 46.74 -5.18
C SER A 11 -15.46 46.28 -5.66
N LEU A 12 -14.42 46.67 -4.95
CA LEU A 12 -13.07 46.14 -5.10
C LEU A 12 -13.08 44.65 -4.65
N SER A 13 -13.25 43.74 -5.57
CA SER A 13 -12.97 42.31 -5.33
C SER A 13 -11.47 42.15 -5.19
N LEU A 14 -11.00 42.05 -3.94
CA LEU A 14 -9.63 41.58 -3.66
C LEU A 14 -9.42 40.19 -4.25
N PRO A 15 -8.35 39.97 -5.02
CA PRO A 15 -8.07 38.60 -5.49
C PRO A 15 -7.83 37.73 -4.24
N ALA A 16 -8.63 36.69 -4.09
CA ALA A 16 -8.38 35.65 -3.08
C ALA A 16 -6.98 35.09 -3.32
N ALA A 17 -6.07 35.32 -2.37
CA ALA A 17 -4.72 34.78 -2.46
C ALA A 17 -4.79 33.27 -2.68
N ALA A 18 -4.22 32.78 -3.79
CA ALA A 18 -4.26 31.36 -4.11
C ALA A 18 -3.54 30.58 -3.01
N GLN A 19 -4.25 29.65 -2.36
CA GLN A 19 -3.69 28.80 -1.30
C GLN A 19 -2.37 28.18 -1.74
N THR A 20 -1.34 28.21 -0.88
CA THR A 20 -0.06 27.53 -1.13
C THR A 20 -0.16 26.02 -0.87
N ALA A 21 0.80 25.22 -1.35
CA ALA A 21 0.88 23.81 -0.99
C ALA A 21 0.99 23.58 0.52
N LYS A 22 1.69 24.48 1.20
CA LYS A 22 1.81 24.49 2.68
C LYS A 22 0.46 24.72 3.36
N ASP A 23 -0.33 25.68 2.88
CA ASP A 23 -1.66 25.98 3.44
C ASP A 23 -2.60 24.80 3.26
N LEU A 24 -2.63 24.22 2.06
CA LEU A 24 -3.41 23.02 1.76
C LEU A 24 -3.01 21.84 2.66
N ASN A 25 -1.70 21.61 2.83
CA ASN A 25 -1.22 20.55 3.73
C ASN A 25 -1.61 20.83 5.20
N THR A 26 -1.56 22.07 5.66
CA THR A 26 -1.98 22.44 7.02
C THR A 26 -3.48 22.23 7.23
N GLU A 27 -4.30 22.61 6.26
CA GLU A 27 -5.74 22.37 6.30
C GLU A 27 -6.05 20.86 6.30
N GLY A 28 -5.38 20.08 5.42
CA GLY A 28 -5.48 18.63 5.39
C GLY A 28 -5.14 17.98 6.72
N PHE A 29 -4.08 18.46 7.40
CA PHE A 29 -3.70 17.94 8.71
C PHE A 29 -4.76 18.21 9.78
N ARG A 30 -5.38 19.40 9.76
CA ARG A 30 -6.50 19.72 10.67
C ARG A 30 -7.70 18.81 10.45
N LEU A 31 -8.04 18.51 9.18
CA LEU A 31 -9.10 17.57 8.82
C LEU A 31 -8.78 16.14 9.25
N TYR A 32 -7.52 15.72 9.05
CA TYR A 32 -7.01 14.42 9.50
C TYR A 32 -7.17 14.25 11.01
N GLN A 33 -6.76 15.24 11.80
CA GLN A 33 -6.91 15.24 13.26
C GLN A 33 -8.39 15.20 13.70
N ALA A 34 -9.29 15.75 12.90
CA ALA A 34 -10.74 15.68 13.12
C ALA A 34 -11.37 14.35 12.66
N GLY A 35 -10.58 13.38 12.18
CA GLY A 35 -11.07 12.10 11.65
C GLY A 35 -11.75 12.18 10.28
N LYS A 36 -11.68 13.32 9.62
CA LYS A 36 -12.24 13.57 8.28
C LYS A 36 -11.22 13.18 7.21
N TYR A 37 -10.96 11.86 7.13
CA TYR A 37 -9.87 11.34 6.28
C TYR A 37 -10.08 11.55 4.78
N PRO A 38 -11.31 11.40 4.20
CA PRO A 38 -11.55 11.71 2.80
C PRO A 38 -11.21 13.16 2.45
N GLU A 39 -11.72 14.10 3.20
CA GLU A 39 -11.48 15.53 2.96
C GLU A 39 -10.00 15.91 3.21
N ALA A 40 -9.36 15.26 4.19
CA ALA A 40 -7.92 15.42 4.42
C ALA A 40 -7.10 14.91 3.22
N LEU A 41 -7.47 13.76 2.64
CA LEU A 41 -6.82 13.20 1.46
C LEU A 41 -6.88 14.17 0.28
N GLU A 42 -8.06 14.76 0.00
CA GLU A 42 -8.22 15.75 -1.07
C GLU A 42 -7.28 16.94 -0.89
N LYS A 43 -7.15 17.47 0.35
CA LYS A 43 -6.26 18.59 0.64
C LYS A 43 -4.79 18.21 0.49
N PHE A 44 -4.38 17.04 0.96
CA PHE A 44 -3.01 16.57 0.80
C PHE A 44 -2.66 16.30 -0.67
N GLN A 45 -3.57 15.70 -1.44
CA GLN A 45 -3.39 15.51 -2.88
C GLN A 45 -3.33 16.85 -3.64
N ALA A 46 -4.16 17.81 -3.28
CA ALA A 46 -4.08 19.16 -3.83
C ALA A 46 -2.73 19.83 -3.50
N ALA A 47 -2.20 19.62 -2.29
CA ALA A 47 -0.87 20.09 -1.90
C ALA A 47 0.24 19.45 -2.74
N THR A 48 0.20 18.12 -2.94
CA THR A 48 1.20 17.40 -3.77
C THR A 48 1.11 17.77 -5.25
N LYS A 49 -0.10 18.03 -5.76
CA LYS A 49 -0.32 18.52 -7.14
C LYS A 49 0.27 19.92 -7.33
N LYS A 50 0.13 20.78 -6.33
CA LYS A 50 0.64 22.16 -6.36
C LYS A 50 2.15 22.23 -6.19
N ASP A 51 2.71 21.39 -5.32
CA ASP A 51 4.15 21.23 -5.11
C ASP A 51 4.50 19.72 -4.99
N PRO A 52 4.89 19.07 -6.09
CA PRO A 52 5.31 17.66 -6.07
C PRO A 52 6.54 17.39 -5.19
N LYS A 53 7.31 18.42 -4.82
CA LYS A 53 8.47 18.32 -3.93
C LYS A 53 8.13 18.54 -2.44
N HIS A 54 6.87 18.69 -2.10
CA HIS A 54 6.44 18.85 -0.71
C HIS A 54 6.44 17.50 0.01
N ALA A 55 7.58 17.09 0.57
CA ALA A 55 7.81 15.79 1.21
C ALA A 55 6.74 15.43 2.26
N LEU A 56 6.34 16.40 3.10
CA LEU A 56 5.33 16.16 4.14
C LEU A 56 3.94 15.89 3.55
N ALA A 57 3.55 16.59 2.47
CA ALA A 57 2.27 16.33 1.83
C ALA A 57 2.23 14.94 1.20
N GLN A 58 3.32 14.51 0.53
CA GLN A 58 3.47 13.13 0.03
C GLN A 58 3.30 12.10 1.16
N TYR A 59 3.95 12.34 2.32
CA TYR A 59 3.81 11.48 3.49
C TYR A 59 2.37 11.42 4.00
N ASN A 60 1.72 12.57 4.12
CA ASN A 60 0.36 12.66 4.64
C ASN A 60 -0.67 11.98 3.71
N VAL A 61 -0.47 12.02 2.38
CA VAL A 61 -1.27 11.23 1.45
C VAL A 61 -1.11 9.74 1.76
N ALA A 62 0.13 9.24 1.87
CA ALA A 62 0.40 7.83 2.16
C ALA A 62 -0.24 7.38 3.48
N ALA A 63 -0.07 8.14 4.56
CA ALA A 63 -0.65 7.84 5.87
C ALA A 63 -2.19 7.84 5.83
N THR A 64 -2.79 8.84 5.17
CA THR A 64 -4.26 8.93 5.06
C THR A 64 -4.84 7.76 4.25
N LEU A 65 -4.21 7.38 3.14
CA LEU A 65 -4.60 6.19 2.38
C LEU A 65 -4.47 4.92 3.23
N GLY A 66 -3.43 4.81 4.06
CA GLY A 66 -3.28 3.69 4.99
C GLY A 66 -4.43 3.60 6.00
N VAL A 67 -4.90 4.74 6.54
CA VAL A 67 -6.09 4.78 7.41
C VAL A 67 -7.35 4.35 6.65
N LEU A 68 -7.59 4.90 5.46
CA LEU A 68 -8.76 4.57 4.64
C LEU A 68 -8.77 3.07 4.27
N ARG A 69 -7.59 2.50 3.98
CA ARG A 69 -7.44 1.07 3.76
C ARG A 69 -7.82 0.25 5.00
N LYS A 70 -7.37 0.65 6.19
CA LYS A 70 -7.79 -0.02 7.45
C LYS A 70 -9.28 0.06 7.71
N GLN A 71 -9.96 1.08 7.18
CA GLN A 71 -11.42 1.24 7.24
C GLN A 71 -12.16 0.45 6.15
N GLY A 72 -11.46 -0.34 5.31
CA GLY A 72 -12.07 -1.10 4.22
C GLY A 72 -12.45 -0.27 2.98
N LYS A 73 -12.01 0.99 2.90
CA LYS A 73 -12.34 1.92 1.82
C LYS A 73 -11.32 1.90 0.69
N VAL A 74 -10.85 0.70 0.33
CA VAL A 74 -9.74 0.54 -0.64
C VAL A 74 -10.15 1.03 -2.01
N CYS A 75 -11.29 0.56 -2.51
CA CYS A 75 -11.74 0.85 -3.89
C CYS A 75 -12.21 2.28 -4.07
N GLU A 76 -12.87 2.81 -3.05
CA GLU A 76 -13.42 4.18 -3.07
C GLU A 76 -12.33 5.25 -3.19
N TYR A 77 -11.16 5.01 -2.56
CA TYR A 77 -10.06 6.00 -2.50
C TYR A 77 -8.77 5.50 -3.15
N GLU A 78 -8.81 4.42 -3.91
CA GLU A 78 -7.60 3.81 -4.51
C GLU A 78 -6.49 3.55 -3.48
N ALA A 79 -6.90 3.16 -2.25
CA ALA A 79 -6.00 2.94 -1.13
C ALA A 79 -5.24 1.60 -1.25
N TYR A 80 -4.71 1.33 -2.45
CA TYR A 80 -3.91 0.16 -2.76
C TYR A 80 -2.53 0.25 -2.09
N PRO A 81 -1.94 -0.88 -1.70
CA PRO A 81 -0.58 -0.88 -1.16
C PRO A 81 0.44 -0.24 -2.10
N SER A 82 0.31 -0.44 -3.42
CA SER A 82 1.16 0.17 -4.43
C SER A 82 1.07 1.70 -4.41
N THR A 83 -0.15 2.26 -4.36
CA THR A 83 -0.39 3.71 -4.29
C THR A 83 0.23 4.31 -3.01
N ILE A 84 0.02 3.65 -1.86
CA ILE A 84 0.58 4.10 -0.58
C ILE A 84 2.12 4.09 -0.64
N ILE A 85 2.72 3.02 -1.17
CA ILE A 85 4.17 2.88 -1.33
C ILE A 85 4.73 3.95 -2.29
N GLU A 86 4.04 4.30 -3.35
CA GLU A 86 4.46 5.33 -4.30
C GLU A 86 4.60 6.69 -3.61
N TYR A 87 3.55 7.16 -2.92
CA TYR A 87 3.58 8.41 -2.17
C TYR A 87 4.63 8.40 -1.06
N LEU A 88 4.74 7.31 -0.32
CA LEU A 88 5.75 7.18 0.74
C LEU A 88 7.16 7.19 0.17
N THR A 89 7.41 6.52 -0.96
CA THR A 89 8.70 6.52 -1.65
C THR A 89 9.07 7.92 -2.13
N ALA A 90 8.13 8.66 -2.70
CA ALA A 90 8.33 10.06 -3.09
C ALA A 90 8.72 10.91 -1.86
N SER A 91 8.00 10.74 -0.75
CA SER A 91 8.29 11.45 0.51
C SER A 91 9.69 11.16 1.04
N VAL A 92 10.07 9.87 1.14
CA VAL A 92 11.39 9.43 1.65
C VAL A 92 12.53 9.87 0.74
N ARG A 93 12.32 9.88 -0.58
CA ARG A 93 13.31 10.39 -1.53
C ARG A 93 13.57 11.89 -1.36
N LEU A 94 12.55 12.67 -1.02
CA LEU A 94 12.64 14.12 -0.78
C LEU A 94 13.18 14.44 0.61
N ASP A 95 12.86 13.62 1.61
CA ASP A 95 13.32 13.76 3.00
C ASP A 95 13.54 12.37 3.61
N PRO A 96 14.77 11.85 3.63
CA PRO A 96 15.08 10.52 4.17
C PRO A 96 14.69 10.31 5.63
N ASN A 97 14.54 11.38 6.43
CA ASN A 97 14.11 11.28 7.83
C ASN A 97 12.66 10.77 7.95
N ARG A 98 11.86 10.88 6.88
CA ARG A 98 10.49 10.34 6.82
C ARG A 98 10.45 8.83 7.00
N LEU A 99 11.49 8.11 6.59
CA LEU A 99 11.55 6.67 6.77
C LEU A 99 11.58 6.28 8.26
N LYS A 100 12.28 7.05 9.11
CA LYS A 100 12.28 6.80 10.56
C LYS A 100 10.87 6.88 11.13
N ARG A 101 10.16 7.97 10.80
CA ARG A 101 8.76 8.16 11.22
C ARG A 101 7.85 7.03 10.68
N ALA A 102 7.99 6.68 9.39
CA ALA A 102 7.18 5.66 8.75
C ALA A 102 7.28 4.28 9.42
N LYS A 103 8.45 3.94 10.00
CA LYS A 103 8.64 2.69 10.75
C LYS A 103 7.79 2.59 12.01
N GLU A 104 7.42 3.72 12.59
CA GLU A 104 6.70 3.79 13.87
C GLU A 104 5.23 4.20 13.67
N ASP A 105 4.85 4.65 12.46
CA ASP A 105 3.53 5.16 12.17
C ASP A 105 2.52 4.02 11.94
N PRO A 106 1.53 3.83 12.83
CA PRO A 106 0.56 2.75 12.70
C PRO A 106 -0.32 2.88 11.46
N ASP A 107 -0.46 4.05 10.87
CA ASP A 107 -1.28 4.24 9.68
C ASP A 107 -0.67 3.56 8.45
N LEU A 108 0.63 3.27 8.50
CA LEU A 108 1.36 2.56 7.46
C LEU A 108 1.49 1.04 7.72
N ASP A 109 0.87 0.50 8.77
CA ASP A 109 0.87 -0.95 9.03
C ASP A 109 0.39 -1.79 7.84
N PRO A 110 -0.63 -1.36 7.06
CA PRO A 110 -1.13 -2.16 5.94
C PRO A 110 -0.12 -2.47 4.84
N ILE A 111 0.99 -1.71 4.75
CA ILE A 111 2.01 -1.90 3.73
C ILE A 111 3.30 -2.55 4.24
N ARG A 112 3.42 -2.82 5.54
CA ARG A 112 4.68 -3.34 6.14
C ARG A 112 5.07 -4.72 5.63
N GLU A 113 4.11 -5.52 5.22
CA GLU A 113 4.29 -6.88 4.74
C GLU A 113 4.31 -6.95 3.20
N THR A 114 4.75 -5.86 2.53
CA THR A 114 4.87 -5.78 1.06
C THR A 114 6.32 -5.71 0.60
N VAL A 115 6.57 -6.10 -0.65
CA VAL A 115 7.89 -5.94 -1.30
C VAL A 115 8.27 -4.46 -1.41
N GLY A 116 7.29 -3.59 -1.65
CA GLY A 116 7.49 -2.15 -1.69
C GLY A 116 8.07 -1.60 -0.39
N TRP A 117 7.55 -2.06 0.76
CA TRP A 117 8.11 -1.72 2.07
C TRP A 117 9.53 -2.25 2.26
N GLN A 118 9.81 -3.49 1.82
CA GLN A 118 11.17 -4.05 1.91
C GLN A 118 12.17 -3.23 1.08
N ARG A 119 11.75 -2.69 -0.07
CA ARG A 119 12.58 -1.77 -0.88
C ARG A 119 12.87 -0.46 -0.15
N LEU A 120 11.89 0.13 0.53
CA LEU A 120 12.11 1.32 1.36
C LEU A 120 13.12 1.06 2.48
N LEU A 121 13.18 -0.18 3.00
CA LEU A 121 14.18 -0.63 3.96
C LEU A 121 15.55 -0.98 3.32
N GLY A 122 15.73 -0.73 2.02
CA GLY A 122 16.98 -0.96 1.29
C GLY A 122 17.18 -2.39 0.79
N ARG A 123 16.16 -3.26 0.87
CA ARG A 123 16.23 -4.62 0.30
C ARG A 123 15.82 -4.63 -1.15
N SER A 124 16.36 -5.59 -1.92
CA SER A 124 16.02 -5.78 -3.33
C SER A 124 15.71 -7.24 -3.65
N PRO A 125 14.59 -7.53 -4.32
CA PRO A 125 14.30 -8.89 -4.79
C PRO A 125 15.32 -9.41 -5.82
N THR A 126 16.08 -8.52 -6.43
CA THR A 126 17.13 -8.89 -7.39
C THR A 126 18.47 -9.24 -6.72
N ARG A 127 18.63 -8.91 -5.43
CA ARG A 127 19.85 -9.21 -4.66
C ARG A 127 19.64 -10.51 -3.89
N ALA A 128 20.43 -11.54 -4.23
CA ALA A 128 20.29 -12.89 -3.68
C ALA A 128 20.30 -12.93 -2.13
N ALA A 129 21.13 -12.11 -1.49
CA ALA A 129 21.24 -12.03 -0.04
C ALA A 129 19.96 -11.54 0.66
N ASP A 130 19.10 -10.80 -0.04
CA ASP A 130 17.86 -10.25 0.53
C ASP A 130 16.65 -11.16 0.38
N VAL A 131 16.71 -12.11 -0.58
CA VAL A 131 15.57 -12.99 -0.91
C VAL A 131 15.03 -13.72 0.32
N PRO A 132 15.86 -14.34 1.20
CA PRO A 132 15.34 -15.04 2.37
C PRO A 132 14.57 -14.13 3.33
N GLU A 133 15.02 -12.89 3.51
CA GLU A 133 14.35 -11.93 4.38
C GLU A 133 13.05 -11.41 3.76
N ILE A 134 13.07 -11.08 2.47
CA ILE A 134 11.87 -10.65 1.73
C ILE A 134 10.80 -11.75 1.80
N LEU A 135 11.15 -13.02 1.57
CA LEU A 135 10.20 -14.13 1.65
C LEU A 135 9.48 -14.19 3.00
N ARG A 136 10.23 -14.04 4.11
CA ARG A 136 9.67 -14.14 5.47
C ARG A 136 8.86 -12.90 5.89
N LYS A 137 9.21 -11.72 5.38
CA LYS A 137 8.59 -10.45 5.80
C LYS A 137 7.41 -10.04 4.94
N VAL A 138 7.21 -10.69 3.79
CA VAL A 138 6.12 -10.41 2.87
C VAL A 138 5.02 -11.45 3.01
N LYS A 139 3.78 -11.01 2.98
CA LYS A 139 2.62 -11.88 2.79
C LYS A 139 2.41 -12.12 1.30
N TRP A 140 2.36 -13.38 0.90
CA TRP A 140 2.23 -13.77 -0.49
C TRP A 140 0.83 -14.29 -0.78
N TYR A 141 0.16 -13.66 -1.73
CA TYR A 141 -1.19 -13.99 -2.16
C TYR A 141 -1.12 -14.61 -3.54
N GLY A 142 -1.56 -15.86 -3.65
CA GLY A 142 -1.60 -16.59 -4.89
C GLY A 142 -2.79 -16.20 -5.76
N PRO A 143 -2.90 -16.86 -6.92
CA PRO A 143 -4.02 -16.64 -7.81
C PRO A 143 -5.32 -17.03 -7.08
N GLY A 144 -6.00 -16.02 -6.57
CA GLY A 144 -7.38 -16.12 -6.13
C GLY A 144 -8.25 -15.71 -7.30
N VAL A 145 -9.21 -16.52 -7.65
CA VAL A 145 -10.12 -16.19 -8.75
C VAL A 145 -11.30 -15.43 -8.18
N GLY A 146 -11.26 -14.10 -8.30
CA GLY A 146 -12.38 -13.20 -7.98
C GLY A 146 -12.92 -13.25 -6.56
N VAL A 147 -13.99 -12.52 -6.29
CA VAL A 147 -14.66 -12.42 -4.96
C VAL A 147 -15.16 -13.78 -4.47
N TYR A 148 -15.44 -14.70 -5.36
CA TYR A 148 -15.95 -16.07 -5.07
C TYR A 148 -14.91 -17.17 -5.21
N GLY A 149 -13.64 -16.83 -5.49
CA GLY A 149 -12.57 -17.80 -5.69
C GLY A 149 -11.86 -18.20 -4.41
N THR A 150 -11.13 -19.34 -4.49
CA THR A 150 -10.25 -19.75 -3.39
C THR A 150 -9.07 -18.80 -3.26
N LEU A 151 -8.96 -18.14 -2.12
CA LEU A 151 -7.79 -17.33 -1.78
C LEU A 151 -6.66 -18.24 -1.30
N VAL A 152 -5.52 -18.20 -1.99
CA VAL A 152 -4.31 -18.92 -1.61
C VAL A 152 -3.30 -17.96 -1.02
N LYS A 153 -2.69 -18.32 0.10
CA LYS A 153 -1.61 -17.55 0.74
C LYS A 153 -0.41 -18.46 0.98
N LEU A 154 0.80 -17.89 0.82
CA LEU A 154 2.04 -18.52 1.30
C LEU A 154 2.64 -17.65 2.40
N ARG A 155 3.05 -18.30 3.49
CA ARG A 155 3.81 -17.71 4.58
C ARG A 155 5.09 -18.50 4.78
N PHE A 156 6.22 -17.82 4.64
CA PHE A 156 7.54 -18.36 4.90
C PHE A 156 7.95 -18.01 6.33
N GLU A 157 8.33 -19.01 7.10
CA GLU A 157 8.69 -18.88 8.50
C GLU A 157 10.18 -19.19 8.71
N ASP A 158 10.65 -18.95 9.90
CA ASP A 158 12.01 -19.29 10.27
C ASP A 158 12.27 -20.81 10.18
N ARG A 159 13.53 -21.18 10.14
CA ARG A 159 13.99 -22.59 10.04
C ARG A 159 13.49 -23.31 8.80
N GLY A 160 13.21 -22.59 7.72
CA GLY A 160 12.82 -23.17 6.44
C GLY A 160 11.41 -23.76 6.41
N LYS A 161 10.51 -23.36 7.29
CA LYS A 161 9.10 -23.77 7.27
C LYS A 161 8.30 -22.86 6.34
N VAL A 162 7.41 -23.46 5.54
CA VAL A 162 6.41 -22.75 4.73
C VAL A 162 5.02 -23.28 5.04
N VAL A 163 4.04 -22.40 5.05
CA VAL A 163 2.62 -22.72 5.21
C VAL A 163 1.85 -22.14 4.04
N MET A 164 1.09 -22.98 3.37
CA MET A 164 0.11 -22.57 2.37
C MET A 164 -1.28 -22.65 3.00
N THR A 165 -1.99 -21.52 3.02
CA THR A 165 -3.39 -21.45 3.46
C THR A 165 -4.28 -21.30 2.25
N LYS A 166 -5.29 -22.15 2.13
CA LYS A 166 -6.36 -22.05 1.13
C LYS A 166 -7.66 -21.70 1.83
N LYS A 167 -8.32 -20.64 1.37
CA LYS A 167 -9.57 -20.17 1.92
C LYS A 167 -10.62 -20.17 0.81
N THR A 168 -11.51 -21.14 0.86
CA THR A 168 -12.54 -21.38 -0.17
C THR A 168 -13.88 -20.86 0.34
N PRO A 169 -14.53 -19.91 -0.35
CA PRO A 169 -15.90 -19.51 -0.04
C PRO A 169 -16.84 -20.71 -0.04
N GLN A 170 -17.89 -20.63 0.79
CA GLN A 170 -18.97 -21.61 0.82
C GLN A 170 -20.28 -20.90 0.55
N ASP A 171 -21.26 -21.59 -0.01
CA ASP A 171 -22.59 -21.03 -0.30
C ASP A 171 -23.30 -20.60 1.00
N GLU A 172 -23.05 -21.33 2.09
CA GLU A 172 -23.55 -21.00 3.42
C GLU A 172 -22.46 -21.16 4.47
N GLY A 173 -22.39 -20.22 5.41
CA GLY A 173 -21.49 -20.27 6.56
C GLY A 173 -20.12 -19.61 6.33
N ALA A 174 -19.17 -19.92 7.21
CA ALA A 174 -17.81 -19.39 7.12
C ALA A 174 -17.02 -20.08 6.00
N PRO A 175 -16.10 -19.38 5.32
CA PRO A 175 -15.22 -19.98 4.32
C PRO A 175 -14.45 -21.16 4.90
N LYS A 176 -14.33 -22.26 4.11
CA LYS A 176 -13.49 -23.40 4.47
C LYS A 176 -12.02 -22.99 4.39
N GLU A 177 -11.30 -23.19 5.48
CA GLU A 177 -9.86 -22.91 5.56
C GLU A 177 -9.08 -24.21 5.69
N GLU A 178 -8.05 -24.37 4.86
CA GLU A 178 -7.15 -25.52 4.85
C GLU A 178 -5.71 -25.04 4.92
N GLU A 179 -4.92 -25.57 5.85
CA GLU A 179 -3.50 -25.30 5.94
C GLU A 179 -2.67 -26.51 5.53
N ILE A 180 -1.70 -26.29 4.63
CA ILE A 180 -0.74 -27.30 4.17
C ILE A 180 0.65 -26.81 4.56
N SER A 181 1.27 -27.48 5.50
CA SER A 181 2.64 -27.18 5.92
C SER A 181 3.67 -27.81 4.99
N GLY A 182 4.88 -27.26 4.99
CA GLY A 182 5.98 -27.77 4.20
C GLY A 182 7.31 -27.15 4.61
N THR A 183 8.31 -27.37 3.77
CA THR A 183 9.64 -26.78 3.94
C THR A 183 10.02 -25.95 2.72
N TYR A 184 10.91 -24.98 2.90
CA TYR A 184 11.51 -24.26 1.79
C TYR A 184 13.02 -24.09 1.98
N SER A 185 13.70 -23.92 0.86
CA SER A 185 15.11 -23.53 0.82
C SER A 185 15.34 -22.42 -0.22
N VAL A 186 16.41 -21.66 -0.04
CA VAL A 186 16.80 -20.59 -0.97
C VAL A 186 18.24 -20.81 -1.39
N LYS A 187 18.47 -20.89 -2.70
CA LYS A 187 19.81 -20.94 -3.30
C LYS A 187 19.97 -19.82 -4.30
N GLY A 188 20.76 -18.81 -3.93
CA GLY A 188 20.83 -17.58 -4.73
C GLY A 188 19.47 -16.88 -4.76
N ARG A 189 18.85 -16.80 -5.95
CA ARG A 189 17.50 -16.23 -6.15
C ARG A 189 16.43 -17.29 -6.37
N THR A 190 16.82 -18.57 -6.39
CA THR A 190 15.89 -19.67 -6.56
C THR A 190 15.34 -20.09 -5.21
N VAL A 191 14.02 -20.21 -5.14
CA VAL A 191 13.26 -20.69 -3.99
C VAL A 191 12.71 -22.06 -4.33
N GLU A 192 13.01 -23.06 -3.51
CA GLU A 192 12.39 -24.37 -3.59
C GLU A 192 11.40 -24.53 -2.45
N VAL A 193 10.19 -25.00 -2.74
CA VAL A 193 9.13 -25.27 -1.77
C VAL A 193 8.73 -26.74 -1.91
N LYS A 194 8.60 -27.43 -0.77
CA LYS A 194 8.09 -28.79 -0.68
C LYS A 194 6.93 -28.83 0.33
N LEU A 195 5.72 -28.76 -0.16
CA LEU A 195 4.51 -28.90 0.64
C LEU A 195 4.19 -30.38 0.91
N THR A 196 3.60 -30.67 2.06
CA THR A 196 3.22 -32.04 2.44
C THR A 196 2.29 -32.63 1.40
N GLY A 197 2.60 -33.84 0.94
CA GLY A 197 1.81 -34.54 -0.09
C GLY A 197 2.02 -34.05 -1.52
N GLN A 198 2.91 -33.08 -1.75
CA GLN A 198 3.19 -32.55 -3.10
C GLN A 198 4.65 -32.75 -3.51
N LYS A 199 4.90 -32.71 -4.82
CA LYS A 199 6.26 -32.70 -5.35
C LYS A 199 6.92 -31.37 -5.06
N PRO A 200 8.26 -31.30 -4.90
CA PRO A 200 8.97 -30.04 -4.79
C PRO A 200 8.70 -29.15 -6.00
N ASP A 201 8.52 -27.86 -5.75
CA ASP A 201 8.36 -26.84 -6.77
C ASP A 201 9.40 -25.74 -6.62
N THR A 202 9.85 -25.18 -7.72
CA THR A 202 10.88 -24.13 -7.75
C THR A 202 10.36 -22.87 -8.36
N GLY A 203 10.76 -21.73 -7.75
CA GLY A 203 10.35 -20.41 -8.19
C GLY A 203 11.42 -19.35 -7.93
N SER A 204 11.10 -18.10 -8.24
CA SER A 204 11.94 -16.94 -7.98
C SER A 204 11.10 -15.67 -7.82
N ILE A 205 11.68 -14.62 -7.21
CA ILE A 205 11.05 -13.30 -7.13
C ILE A 205 11.55 -12.45 -8.29
N SER A 206 10.64 -11.86 -9.06
CA SER A 206 10.96 -10.94 -10.14
C SER A 206 11.45 -9.58 -9.62
N ALA A 207 11.97 -8.73 -10.52
CA ALA A 207 12.35 -7.37 -10.18
C ALA A 207 11.15 -6.53 -9.71
N GLU A 208 9.95 -6.82 -10.19
CA GLU A 208 8.70 -6.16 -9.83
C GLU A 208 8.18 -6.61 -8.45
N GLY A 209 8.65 -7.77 -7.96
CA GLY A 209 8.29 -8.32 -6.66
C GLY A 209 7.24 -9.42 -6.73
N VAL A 210 7.07 -10.05 -7.89
CA VAL A 210 6.19 -11.21 -8.07
C VAL A 210 6.98 -12.48 -7.77
N LEU A 211 6.49 -13.31 -6.86
CA LEU A 211 7.04 -14.63 -6.57
C LEU A 211 6.35 -15.67 -7.45
N THR A 212 7.06 -16.24 -8.43
CA THR A 212 6.49 -17.20 -9.38
C THR A 212 7.13 -18.57 -9.22
N PHE A 213 6.29 -19.59 -9.05
CA PHE A 213 6.64 -21.00 -9.04
C PHE A 213 6.17 -21.68 -10.33
N LYS A 214 6.81 -22.79 -10.70
CA LYS A 214 6.48 -23.54 -11.92
C LYS A 214 5.10 -24.19 -11.87
N ALA A 215 4.74 -24.79 -10.74
CA ALA A 215 3.47 -25.52 -10.56
C ALA A 215 2.47 -24.72 -9.72
N LEU A 216 2.90 -24.02 -8.65
CA LEU A 216 2.01 -23.24 -7.78
C LEU A 216 1.55 -21.92 -8.41
N GLY A 217 2.21 -21.45 -9.49
CA GLY A 217 1.87 -20.18 -10.15
C GLY A 217 2.47 -18.96 -9.47
N SER A 218 1.90 -17.78 -9.74
CA SER A 218 2.41 -16.49 -9.29
C SER A 218 1.73 -16.02 -8.01
N PHE A 219 2.51 -15.44 -7.12
CA PHE A 219 2.07 -14.84 -5.86
C PHE A 219 2.49 -13.38 -5.82
N TYR A 220 1.60 -12.55 -5.32
CA TYR A 220 1.75 -11.11 -5.20
C TYR A 220 1.80 -10.71 -3.71
N ASP A 221 2.32 -9.55 -3.41
CA ASP A 221 2.45 -9.04 -2.04
C ASP A 221 1.18 -8.31 -1.53
N PHE A 222 0.09 -8.41 -2.29
CA PHE A 222 -1.26 -7.96 -1.91
C PHE A 222 -2.30 -8.80 -2.64
N PRO A 223 -3.49 -8.99 -2.05
CA PRO A 223 -4.57 -9.69 -2.73
C PRO A 223 -5.13 -8.87 -3.89
N SER A 224 -5.75 -9.54 -4.86
CA SER A 224 -6.60 -8.84 -5.84
C SER A 224 -7.76 -8.19 -5.10
N GLU A 225 -7.94 -6.89 -5.30
CA GLU A 225 -8.95 -6.06 -4.64
C GLU A 225 -9.70 -5.25 -5.71
N CYS A 226 -10.97 -4.96 -5.47
CA CYS A 226 -11.77 -4.09 -6.35
C CYS A 226 -12.04 -4.63 -7.76
N GLU A 227 -11.99 -5.92 -7.96
CA GLU A 227 -12.53 -6.54 -9.18
C GLU A 227 -14.07 -6.54 -9.08
N ALA A 228 -14.69 -5.90 -10.07
CA ALA A 228 -16.15 -5.87 -10.21
C ALA A 228 -16.67 -7.14 -10.89
#